data_8035fdbc5b4e65915681bb20609fe65b
#
_entry.id   8035fdbc5b4e65915681bb20609fe65b
#
_cell.length_a   1.000
_cell.length_b   1.000
_cell.length_c   1.000
_cell.angle_alpha   90.00
_cell.angle_beta   90.00
_cell.angle_gamma   90.00
#
_symmetry.space_group_name_H-M   'P 1'
#
loop_
_entity.id
_entity.type
_entity.pdbx_description
1 polymer ?
#
loop_
_entity_poly.entity_id
_entity_poly.type
_entity_poly.pdbx_seq_one_letter_code
_entity_poly.pdbx_strand_id
1 'polypeptide(L)'
;MISNSYAIIFDLDGTLVHSIPDMHIAINKTLNEYHLQNISEEKLQTFVGEGMLSLSKKVVDFCGGDNKLYDKIYNSYRKNYADQPYKLSSLMPGVITALDFFYDNNFPMGICTNKRQLVSEKLIKLMNLEKYFSVIIGARDDIPLKPKPDMVCLAIKEFNLVNKSFFMVGDTSNDIDAAKSANIKSIAIKGGYTEVDVEKLGADFIFDGMKDIIDFFKNKSD
;
A
#
# COMPACT_ATOMS: atom_id res chain seq x y z
N MET A 1 8.20 23.56 -18.53
CA MET A 1 8.32 22.08 -18.32
C MET A 1 8.56 21.88 -16.84
N ILE A 2 7.69 21.10 -16.17
CA ILE A 2 7.84 20.76 -14.75
C ILE A 2 9.17 20.09 -14.56
N SER A 3 9.98 20.56 -13.60
CA SER A 3 11.34 20.06 -13.37
C SER A 3 11.29 18.57 -13.04
N ASN A 4 11.92 17.75 -13.86
CA ASN A 4 12.03 16.30 -13.71
C ASN A 4 12.94 15.88 -12.53
N SER A 5 12.92 16.64 -11.42
CA SER A 5 13.81 16.45 -10.26
C SER A 5 13.24 15.51 -9.21
N TYR A 6 11.97 15.08 -9.35
CA TYR A 6 11.25 14.29 -8.36
C TYR A 6 10.86 12.90 -8.88
N ALA A 7 10.79 11.93 -7.98
CA ALA A 7 10.21 10.60 -8.20
C ALA A 7 9.27 10.26 -7.05
N ILE A 8 8.18 9.57 -7.33
CA ILE A 8 7.13 9.32 -6.36
C ILE A 8 6.96 7.81 -6.17
N ILE A 9 7.02 7.36 -4.93
CA ILE A 9 6.75 6.00 -4.51
C ILE A 9 5.42 6.00 -3.76
N PHE A 10 4.47 5.18 -4.17
CA PHE A 10 3.16 5.07 -3.54
C PHE A 10 3.05 3.76 -2.76
N ASP A 11 2.39 3.77 -1.62
CA ASP A 11 1.77 2.55 -1.10
C ASP A 11 0.56 2.17 -1.96
N LEU A 12 0.02 0.97 -1.74
CA LEU A 12 -1.07 0.42 -2.55
C LEU A 12 -2.40 0.42 -1.79
N ASP A 13 -2.48 -0.38 -0.72
CA ASP A 13 -3.73 -0.61 0.02
C ASP A 13 -4.06 0.60 0.91
N GLY A 14 -5.19 1.29 0.67
CA GLY A 14 -5.58 2.50 1.39
C GLY A 14 -5.01 3.80 0.81
N THR A 15 -4.02 3.71 -0.07
CA THR A 15 -3.41 4.87 -0.76
C THR A 15 -3.85 4.97 -2.22
N LEU A 16 -3.60 3.95 -3.02
CA LEU A 16 -4.02 3.88 -4.43
C LEU A 16 -5.30 3.07 -4.61
N VAL A 17 -5.49 2.01 -3.82
CA VAL A 17 -6.54 1.02 -4.01
C VAL A 17 -7.30 0.77 -2.72
N HIS A 18 -8.62 0.83 -2.81
CA HIS A 18 -9.52 0.30 -1.80
C HIS A 18 -9.71 -1.21 -2.03
N SER A 19 -8.93 -2.02 -1.33
CA SER A 19 -8.83 -3.47 -1.53
C SER A 19 -9.55 -4.31 -0.46
N ILE A 20 -10.10 -3.67 0.56
CA ILE A 20 -10.77 -4.34 1.69
C ILE A 20 -11.87 -5.32 1.24
N PRO A 21 -12.77 -4.99 0.30
CA PRO A 21 -13.85 -5.90 -0.05
C PRO A 21 -13.37 -7.28 -0.55
N ASP A 22 -12.35 -7.31 -1.42
CA ASP A 22 -11.78 -8.60 -1.89
C ASP A 22 -10.98 -9.31 -0.80
N MET A 23 -10.28 -8.57 0.07
CA MET A 23 -9.61 -9.12 1.25
C MET A 23 -10.59 -9.76 2.22
N HIS A 24 -11.73 -9.09 2.45
CA HIS A 24 -12.80 -9.53 3.34
C HIS A 24 -13.43 -10.86 2.88
N ILE A 25 -13.74 -10.97 1.58
CA ILE A 25 -14.24 -12.24 1.03
C ILE A 25 -13.24 -13.36 1.25
N ALA A 26 -11.97 -13.14 0.95
CA ALA A 26 -10.94 -14.18 1.05
C ALA A 26 -10.67 -14.60 2.50
N ILE A 27 -10.63 -13.65 3.44
CA ILE A 27 -10.38 -13.96 4.85
C ILE A 27 -11.58 -14.68 5.48
N ASN A 28 -12.81 -14.25 5.20
CA ASN A 28 -14.00 -14.91 5.73
C ASN A 28 -14.19 -16.32 5.13
N LYS A 29 -13.88 -16.51 3.86
CA LYS A 29 -13.79 -17.85 3.27
C LYS A 29 -12.81 -18.72 4.07
N THR A 30 -11.63 -18.17 4.38
CA THR A 30 -10.63 -18.88 5.17
C THR A 30 -11.10 -19.18 6.59
N LEU A 31 -11.70 -18.22 7.28
CA LEU A 31 -12.24 -18.41 8.64
C LEU A 31 -13.29 -19.52 8.67
N ASN A 32 -14.18 -19.59 7.68
CA ASN A 32 -15.17 -20.64 7.54
C ASN A 32 -14.56 -22.04 7.36
N GLU A 33 -13.43 -22.16 6.64
CA GLU A 33 -12.70 -23.43 6.50
C GLU A 33 -12.19 -24.00 7.84
N TYR A 34 -11.99 -23.11 8.84
CA TYR A 34 -11.53 -23.44 10.18
C TYR A 34 -12.59 -23.28 11.27
N HIS A 35 -13.86 -23.12 10.89
CA HIS A 35 -15.00 -22.98 11.81
C HIS A 35 -14.85 -21.81 12.80
N LEU A 36 -14.18 -20.72 12.38
CA LEU A 36 -14.07 -19.48 13.14
C LEU A 36 -15.18 -18.49 12.77
N GLN A 37 -15.44 -17.54 13.66
CA GLN A 37 -16.40 -16.47 13.39
C GLN A 37 -15.89 -15.55 12.27
N ASN A 38 -16.83 -15.03 11.46
CA ASN A 38 -16.51 -14.05 10.44
C ASN A 38 -16.16 -12.69 11.06
N ILE A 39 -15.34 -11.93 10.34
CA ILE A 39 -14.96 -10.55 10.68
C ILE A 39 -15.69 -9.57 9.73
N SER A 40 -16.05 -8.38 10.20
CA SER A 40 -16.60 -7.33 9.33
C SER A 40 -15.50 -6.62 8.52
N GLU A 41 -15.90 -5.91 7.45
CA GLU A 41 -14.96 -5.11 6.64
C GLU A 41 -14.29 -4.01 7.47
N GLU A 42 -15.08 -3.30 8.28
CA GLU A 42 -14.58 -2.21 9.13
C GLU A 42 -13.52 -2.73 10.10
N LYS A 43 -13.77 -3.90 10.72
CA LYS A 43 -12.80 -4.50 11.65
C LYS A 43 -11.56 -5.01 10.93
N LEU A 44 -11.74 -5.66 9.77
CA LEU A 44 -10.62 -6.12 8.95
C LEU A 44 -9.70 -4.96 8.55
N GLN A 45 -10.28 -3.82 8.16
CA GLN A 45 -9.55 -2.62 7.76
C GLN A 45 -8.53 -2.19 8.83
N THR A 46 -8.90 -2.25 10.11
CA THR A 46 -8.01 -1.86 11.22
C THR A 46 -6.77 -2.77 11.39
N PHE A 47 -6.75 -3.91 10.72
CA PHE A 47 -5.64 -4.87 10.76
C PHE A 47 -4.70 -4.79 9.55
N VAL A 48 -5.07 -3.99 8.53
CA VAL A 48 -4.27 -3.84 7.30
C VAL A 48 -3.09 -2.90 7.53
N GLY A 49 -2.00 -3.12 6.79
CA GLY A 49 -0.80 -2.27 6.77
C GLY A 49 0.49 -2.99 7.17
N GLU A 50 0.43 -3.94 8.10
CA GLU A 50 1.62 -4.66 8.61
C GLU A 50 1.95 -5.96 7.84
N GLY A 51 1.30 -6.17 6.70
CA GLY A 51 1.46 -7.37 5.87
C GLY A 51 0.56 -8.54 6.29
N MET A 52 0.48 -9.52 5.38
CA MET A 52 -0.51 -10.60 5.46
C MET A 52 -0.34 -11.50 6.68
N LEU A 53 0.89 -11.77 7.13
CA LEU A 53 1.14 -12.61 8.30
C LEU A 53 0.62 -11.96 9.59
N SER A 54 0.91 -10.68 9.80
CA SER A 54 0.41 -9.91 10.95
C SER A 54 -1.11 -9.83 10.93
N LEU A 55 -1.70 -9.49 9.79
CA LEU A 55 -3.14 -9.47 9.60
C LEU A 55 -3.79 -10.81 9.97
N SER A 56 -3.23 -11.93 9.48
CA SER A 56 -3.77 -13.27 9.77
C SER A 56 -3.77 -13.59 11.26
N LYS A 57 -2.70 -13.22 11.99
CA LYS A 57 -2.62 -13.40 13.45
C LYS A 57 -3.67 -12.57 14.17
N LYS A 58 -3.76 -11.26 13.86
CA LYS A 58 -4.76 -10.36 14.45
C LYS A 58 -6.20 -10.85 14.22
N VAL A 59 -6.47 -11.39 13.03
CA VAL A 59 -7.79 -11.96 12.70
C VAL A 59 -8.06 -13.21 13.52
N VAL A 60 -7.11 -14.15 13.64
CA VAL A 60 -7.28 -15.35 14.47
C VAL A 60 -7.58 -14.98 15.92
N ASP A 61 -6.80 -14.07 16.50
CA ASP A 61 -6.98 -13.62 17.87
C ASP A 61 -8.35 -12.97 18.09
N PHE A 62 -8.77 -12.11 17.15
CA PHE A 62 -10.07 -11.43 17.21
C PHE A 62 -11.26 -12.42 17.08
N CYS A 63 -11.14 -13.42 16.21
CA CYS A 63 -12.20 -14.40 15.96
C CYS A 63 -12.20 -15.59 16.95
N GLY A 64 -11.42 -15.52 18.02
CA GLY A 64 -11.39 -16.53 19.09
C GLY A 64 -10.65 -17.83 18.72
N GLY A 65 -9.74 -17.78 17.73
CA GLY A 65 -8.93 -18.92 17.34
C GLY A 65 -7.71 -19.15 18.26
N ASP A 66 -7.21 -20.38 18.27
CA ASP A 66 -5.96 -20.74 18.96
C ASP A 66 -4.75 -20.33 18.11
N ASN A 67 -3.66 -19.91 18.77
CA ASN A 67 -2.40 -19.54 18.09
C ASN A 67 -1.81 -20.66 17.21
N LYS A 68 -2.15 -21.92 17.45
CA LYS A 68 -1.81 -23.06 16.57
C LYS A 68 -2.44 -22.96 15.18
N LEU A 69 -3.38 -22.05 14.99
CA LEU A 69 -4.04 -21.80 13.70
C LEU A 69 -3.32 -20.71 12.87
N TYR A 70 -2.40 -19.94 13.44
CA TYR A 70 -1.77 -18.80 12.75
C TYR A 70 -1.22 -19.17 11.37
N ASP A 71 -0.33 -20.18 11.32
CA ASP A 71 0.30 -20.60 10.06
C ASP A 71 -0.70 -21.24 9.10
N LYS A 72 -1.68 -21.98 9.62
CA LYS A 72 -2.73 -22.61 8.80
C LYS A 72 -3.62 -21.55 8.15
N ILE A 73 -4.11 -20.59 8.94
CA ILE A 73 -4.93 -19.46 8.46
C ILE A 73 -4.12 -18.61 7.49
N TYR A 74 -2.87 -18.27 7.81
CA TYR A 74 -2.00 -17.50 6.90
C TYR A 74 -1.85 -18.21 5.54
N ASN A 75 -1.55 -19.52 5.53
CA ASN A 75 -1.35 -20.26 4.27
C ASN A 75 -2.65 -20.40 3.47
N SER A 76 -3.78 -20.68 4.13
CA SER A 76 -5.09 -20.76 3.48
C SER A 76 -5.54 -19.40 2.96
N TYR A 77 -5.42 -18.34 3.77
CA TYR A 77 -5.74 -16.97 3.34
C TYR A 77 -4.88 -16.52 2.17
N ARG A 78 -3.58 -16.79 2.21
CA ARG A 78 -2.66 -16.50 1.09
C ARG A 78 -3.14 -17.12 -0.22
N LYS A 79 -3.57 -18.39 -0.19
CA LYS A 79 -4.14 -19.09 -1.35
C LYS A 79 -5.46 -18.47 -1.77
N ASN A 80 -6.42 -18.37 -0.85
CA ASN A 80 -7.75 -17.85 -1.13
C ASN A 80 -7.72 -16.44 -1.70
N TYR A 81 -6.81 -15.58 -1.19
CA TYR A 81 -6.67 -14.21 -1.67
C TYR A 81 -5.95 -14.14 -3.04
N ALA A 82 -4.94 -14.97 -3.28
CA ALA A 82 -4.29 -15.04 -4.60
C ALA A 82 -5.24 -15.53 -5.71
N ASP A 83 -6.20 -16.36 -5.36
CA ASP A 83 -7.21 -16.90 -6.28
C ASP A 83 -8.38 -15.92 -6.54
N GLN A 84 -8.45 -14.80 -5.81
CA GLN A 84 -9.52 -13.81 -5.99
C GLN A 84 -9.49 -13.16 -7.36
N PRO A 85 -10.68 -12.85 -7.93
CA PRO A 85 -10.79 -12.11 -9.18
C PRO A 85 -10.54 -10.60 -9.03
N TYR A 86 -10.42 -10.10 -7.81
CA TYR A 86 -10.27 -8.66 -7.47
C TYR A 86 -11.31 -7.74 -8.11
N LYS A 87 -12.56 -8.21 -8.17
CA LYS A 87 -13.66 -7.48 -8.84
C LYS A 87 -14.27 -6.37 -7.99
N LEU A 88 -14.06 -6.41 -6.68
CA LEU A 88 -14.62 -5.44 -5.74
C LEU A 88 -13.61 -4.37 -5.31
N SER A 89 -12.32 -4.62 -5.55
CA SER A 89 -11.29 -3.60 -5.36
C SER A 89 -11.50 -2.44 -6.34
N SER A 90 -11.35 -1.21 -5.85
CA SER A 90 -11.53 0.02 -6.62
C SER A 90 -10.40 1.01 -6.36
N LEU A 91 -10.23 2.00 -7.23
CA LEU A 91 -9.27 3.08 -6.96
C LEU A 91 -9.77 3.97 -5.83
N MET A 92 -8.84 4.46 -5.02
CA MET A 92 -9.12 5.53 -4.07
C MET A 92 -9.49 6.82 -4.81
N PRO A 93 -10.26 7.73 -4.17
CA PRO A 93 -10.70 8.96 -4.82
C PRO A 93 -9.55 9.80 -5.40
N GLY A 94 -9.67 10.23 -6.64
CA GLY A 94 -8.71 11.11 -7.31
C GLY A 94 -7.44 10.43 -7.82
N VAL A 95 -7.24 9.14 -7.58
CA VAL A 95 -6.02 8.41 -7.96
C VAL A 95 -5.76 8.47 -9.45
N ILE A 96 -6.74 8.15 -10.29
CA ILE A 96 -6.51 8.14 -11.74
C ILE A 96 -6.10 9.52 -12.26
N THR A 97 -6.74 10.59 -11.75
CA THR A 97 -6.39 11.98 -12.12
C THR A 97 -4.96 12.32 -11.71
N ALA A 98 -4.52 11.86 -10.52
CA ALA A 98 -3.17 12.10 -10.07
C ALA A 98 -2.13 11.31 -10.89
N LEU A 99 -2.42 10.04 -11.18
CA LEU A 99 -1.53 9.20 -11.99
C LEU A 99 -1.39 9.75 -13.42
N ASP A 100 -2.50 10.16 -14.05
CA ASP A 100 -2.46 10.80 -15.37
C ASP A 100 -1.63 12.10 -15.33
N PHE A 101 -1.84 12.96 -14.35
CA PHE A 101 -1.06 14.18 -14.19
C PHE A 101 0.45 13.90 -14.07
N PHE A 102 0.84 12.97 -13.21
CA PHE A 102 2.26 12.63 -13.02
C PHE A 102 2.86 11.97 -14.25
N TYR A 103 2.10 11.11 -14.91
CA TYR A 103 2.52 10.44 -16.14
C TYR A 103 2.75 11.44 -17.29
N ASP A 104 1.78 12.32 -17.54
CA ASP A 104 1.85 13.33 -18.61
C ASP A 104 2.97 14.35 -18.37
N ASN A 105 3.35 14.56 -17.12
CA ASN A 105 4.47 15.44 -16.74
C ASN A 105 5.79 14.68 -16.50
N ASN A 106 5.88 13.41 -16.91
CA ASN A 106 7.07 12.56 -16.86
C ASN A 106 7.67 12.39 -15.45
N PHE A 107 6.84 12.35 -14.41
CA PHE A 107 7.30 11.95 -13.08
C PHE A 107 7.53 10.44 -13.06
N PRO A 108 8.73 9.96 -12.70
CA PRO A 108 8.91 8.54 -12.40
C PRO A 108 8.04 8.12 -11.21
N MET A 109 7.23 7.09 -11.41
CA MET A 109 6.36 6.56 -10.36
C MET A 109 6.63 5.09 -10.09
N GLY A 110 6.55 4.70 -8.83
CA GLY A 110 6.67 3.30 -8.39
C GLY A 110 5.74 2.99 -7.22
N ILE A 111 5.65 1.71 -6.91
CA ILE A 111 4.88 1.17 -5.79
C ILE A 111 5.84 0.52 -4.80
N CYS A 112 5.63 0.75 -3.50
CA CYS A 112 6.29 0.07 -2.39
C CYS A 112 5.25 -0.31 -1.33
N THR A 113 4.88 -1.59 -1.25
CA THR A 113 3.74 -2.04 -0.44
C THR A 113 4.02 -3.30 0.37
N ASN A 114 3.47 -3.39 1.60
CA ASN A 114 3.49 -4.60 2.42
C ASN A 114 2.55 -5.72 1.91
N LYS A 115 1.82 -5.45 0.81
CA LYS A 115 1.09 -6.47 0.07
C LYS A 115 2.06 -7.39 -0.70
N ARG A 116 1.75 -8.69 -0.79
CA ARG A 116 2.61 -9.68 -1.49
C ARG A 116 2.87 -9.27 -2.94
N GLN A 117 4.14 -9.40 -3.41
CA GLN A 117 4.61 -8.99 -4.73
C GLN A 117 3.69 -9.46 -5.86
N LEU A 118 3.46 -10.77 -5.98
CA LEU A 118 2.64 -11.34 -7.06
C LEU A 118 1.18 -10.86 -7.04
N VAL A 119 0.64 -10.60 -5.84
CA VAL A 119 -0.73 -10.07 -5.70
C VAL A 119 -0.80 -8.61 -6.13
N SER A 120 0.21 -7.81 -5.77
CA SER A 120 0.31 -6.41 -6.17
C SER A 120 0.40 -6.26 -7.69
N GLU A 121 1.28 -7.01 -8.33
CA GLU A 121 1.44 -7.03 -9.80
C GLU A 121 0.14 -7.44 -10.50
N LYS A 122 -0.52 -8.52 -10.01
CA LYS A 122 -1.80 -8.98 -10.55
C LYS A 122 -2.88 -7.89 -10.44
N LEU A 123 -2.97 -7.23 -9.29
CA LEU A 123 -3.97 -6.19 -9.05
C LEU A 123 -3.73 -4.96 -9.96
N ILE A 124 -2.50 -4.48 -10.05
CA ILE A 124 -2.11 -3.36 -10.93
C ILE A 124 -2.47 -3.68 -12.39
N LYS A 125 -2.20 -4.89 -12.84
CA LYS A 125 -2.56 -5.35 -14.19
C LYS A 125 -4.07 -5.39 -14.41
N LEU A 126 -4.83 -5.96 -13.48
CA LEU A 126 -6.29 -6.04 -13.58
C LEU A 126 -6.97 -4.66 -13.58
N MET A 127 -6.34 -3.67 -12.94
CA MET A 127 -6.81 -2.28 -12.92
C MET A 127 -6.30 -1.44 -14.10
N ASN A 128 -5.52 -2.02 -15.03
CA ASN A 128 -4.90 -1.32 -16.16
C ASN A 128 -3.99 -0.15 -15.75
N LEU A 129 -3.27 -0.31 -14.64
CA LEU A 129 -2.38 0.72 -14.09
C LEU A 129 -0.90 0.51 -14.44
N GLU A 130 -0.54 -0.55 -15.15
CA GLU A 130 0.86 -0.93 -15.45
C GLU A 130 1.64 0.21 -16.11
N LYS A 131 1.01 0.99 -16.98
CA LYS A 131 1.66 2.08 -17.72
C LYS A 131 2.23 3.18 -16.83
N TYR A 132 1.72 3.33 -15.59
CA TYR A 132 2.12 4.41 -14.69
C TYR A 132 3.37 4.10 -13.88
N PHE A 133 3.67 2.82 -13.66
CA PHE A 133 4.67 2.42 -12.68
C PHE A 133 5.85 1.70 -13.34
N SER A 134 7.05 2.28 -13.22
CA SER A 134 8.29 1.66 -13.68
C SER A 134 8.87 0.68 -12.66
N VAL A 135 8.47 0.76 -11.39
CA VAL A 135 8.95 -0.06 -10.28
C VAL A 135 7.77 -0.51 -9.44
N ILE A 136 7.69 -1.80 -9.10
CA ILE A 136 6.71 -2.36 -8.16
C ILE A 136 7.46 -3.26 -7.16
N ILE A 137 7.55 -2.81 -5.92
CA ILE A 137 8.14 -3.55 -4.80
C ILE A 137 7.03 -3.95 -3.83
N GLY A 138 6.68 -5.21 -3.81
CA GLY A 138 5.78 -5.83 -2.86
C GLY A 138 6.51 -6.72 -1.86
N ALA A 139 5.79 -7.19 -0.84
CA ALA A 139 6.33 -8.09 0.17
C ALA A 139 6.84 -9.41 -0.41
N ARG A 140 8.05 -9.77 -0.04
CA ARG A 140 8.72 -11.05 -0.30
C ARG A 140 9.31 -11.59 0.99
N ASP A 141 9.68 -12.87 1.00
CA ASP A 141 10.19 -13.51 2.23
C ASP A 141 11.66 -13.14 2.51
N ASP A 142 12.36 -12.58 1.51
CA ASP A 142 13.79 -12.22 1.53
C ASP A 142 14.05 -10.75 1.88
N ILE A 143 13.00 -9.93 2.10
CA ILE A 143 13.15 -8.49 2.38
C ILE A 143 12.27 -8.07 3.57
N PRO A 144 12.82 -7.30 4.52
CA PRO A 144 12.06 -6.73 5.62
C PRO A 144 10.96 -5.77 5.12
N LEU A 145 9.76 -5.88 5.72
CA LEU A 145 8.61 -5.05 5.40
C LEU A 145 8.75 -3.62 5.97
N LYS A 146 8.01 -2.67 5.40
CA LYS A 146 7.77 -1.37 6.04
C LYS A 146 7.20 -1.62 7.46
N PRO A 147 7.66 -0.91 8.50
CA PRO A 147 8.40 0.36 8.52
C PRO A 147 9.92 0.27 8.35
N LYS A 148 10.50 -0.91 8.08
CA LYS A 148 11.92 -1.00 7.73
C LYS A 148 12.17 -0.33 6.36
N PRO A 149 13.37 0.29 6.16
CA PRO A 149 13.65 1.04 4.92
C PRO A 149 13.93 0.15 3.71
N ASP A 150 14.14 -1.14 3.90
CA ASP A 150 14.72 -2.07 2.91
C ASP A 150 13.94 -2.07 1.59
N MET A 151 12.60 -2.15 1.65
CA MET A 151 11.76 -2.13 0.45
C MET A 151 11.81 -0.78 -0.26
N VAL A 152 11.82 0.33 0.49
CA VAL A 152 11.92 1.69 -0.07
C VAL A 152 13.29 1.89 -0.72
N CYS A 153 14.36 1.48 -0.05
CA CYS A 153 15.72 1.53 -0.60
C CYS A 153 15.85 0.67 -1.88
N LEU A 154 15.22 -0.50 -1.90
CA LEU A 154 15.16 -1.34 -3.09
C LEU A 154 14.41 -0.63 -4.23
N ALA A 155 13.26 -0.02 -3.96
CA ALA A 155 12.52 0.74 -4.96
C ALA A 155 13.37 1.87 -5.56
N ILE A 156 14.06 2.65 -4.72
CA ILE A 156 14.96 3.71 -5.16
C ILE A 156 16.07 3.15 -6.07
N LYS A 157 16.66 2.03 -5.68
CA LYS A 157 17.71 1.36 -6.48
C LYS A 157 17.18 0.88 -7.83
N GLU A 158 15.99 0.27 -7.86
CA GLU A 158 15.37 -0.25 -9.10
C GLU A 158 14.97 0.89 -10.06
N PHE A 159 14.61 2.07 -9.57
CA PHE A 159 14.42 3.24 -10.42
C PHE A 159 15.69 3.61 -11.22
N ASN A 160 16.86 3.31 -10.68
CA ASN A 160 18.16 3.63 -11.29
C ASN A 160 18.26 5.10 -11.77
N LEU A 161 17.76 6.03 -10.97
CA LEU A 161 17.71 7.46 -11.26
C LEU A 161 18.76 8.21 -10.45
N VAL A 162 19.49 9.10 -11.10
CA VAL A 162 20.51 9.96 -10.49
C VAL A 162 19.93 11.35 -10.26
N ASN A 163 20.30 11.97 -9.14
CA ASN A 163 19.91 13.35 -8.78
C ASN A 163 18.38 13.58 -8.71
N LYS A 164 17.63 12.60 -8.21
CA LYS A 164 16.20 12.72 -7.94
C LYS A 164 15.93 12.81 -6.44
N SER A 165 14.98 13.67 -6.08
CA SER A 165 14.38 13.67 -4.74
C SER A 165 13.17 12.72 -4.73
N PHE A 166 13.20 11.72 -3.86
CA PHE A 166 12.12 10.74 -3.73
C PHE A 166 11.12 11.18 -2.67
N PHE A 167 9.85 10.88 -2.95
CA PHE A 167 8.73 11.04 -2.02
C PHE A 167 8.03 9.70 -1.86
N MET A 168 7.77 9.31 -0.61
CA MET A 168 6.86 8.19 -0.30
C MET A 168 5.50 8.73 0.07
N VAL A 169 4.47 8.31 -0.65
CA VAL A 169 3.06 8.63 -0.38
C VAL A 169 2.40 7.40 0.24
N GLY A 170 1.80 7.55 1.40
CA GLY A 170 1.12 6.48 2.11
C GLY A 170 0.11 6.99 3.11
N ASP A 171 -0.66 6.09 3.70
CA ASP A 171 -1.73 6.41 4.65
C ASP A 171 -1.46 5.89 6.07
N THR A 172 -0.36 5.13 6.27
CA THR A 172 -0.04 4.51 7.56
C THR A 172 1.32 4.95 8.11
N SER A 173 1.54 4.71 9.41
CA SER A 173 2.86 4.91 10.06
C SER A 173 3.96 4.07 9.39
N ASN A 174 3.63 2.89 8.84
CA ASN A 174 4.61 2.05 8.17
C ASN A 174 5.25 2.75 6.97
N ASP A 175 4.48 3.54 6.24
CA ASP A 175 4.95 4.30 5.06
C ASP A 175 5.86 5.45 5.49
N ILE A 176 5.39 6.20 6.48
CA ILE A 176 6.06 7.39 6.98
C ILE A 176 7.39 7.03 7.64
N ASP A 177 7.39 6.00 8.48
CA ASP A 177 8.60 5.55 9.19
C ASP A 177 9.60 4.88 8.23
N ALA A 178 9.12 4.14 7.21
CA ALA A 178 10.00 3.59 6.18
C ALA A 178 10.65 4.70 5.35
N ALA A 179 9.90 5.74 4.97
CA ALA A 179 10.42 6.91 4.25
C ALA A 179 11.50 7.64 5.07
N LYS A 180 11.23 7.93 6.35
CA LYS A 180 12.20 8.54 7.27
C LYS A 180 13.46 7.70 7.40
N SER A 181 13.30 6.39 7.59
CA SER A 181 14.41 5.46 7.74
C SER A 181 15.24 5.32 6.44
N ALA A 182 14.62 5.50 5.27
CA ALA A 182 15.27 5.55 3.97
C ALA A 182 15.82 6.94 3.61
N ASN A 183 15.67 7.94 4.50
CA ASN A 183 16.11 9.33 4.30
C ASN A 183 15.50 9.97 3.04
N ILE A 184 14.22 9.73 2.79
CA ILE A 184 13.42 10.39 1.75
C ILE A 184 12.24 11.14 2.37
N LYS A 185 11.63 12.03 1.59
CA LYS A 185 10.45 12.79 2.03
C LYS A 185 9.21 11.90 2.11
N SER A 186 8.39 12.15 3.12
CA SER A 186 7.14 11.45 3.37
C SER A 186 5.93 12.35 3.16
N ILE A 187 4.89 11.81 2.52
CA ILE A 187 3.58 12.42 2.33
C ILE A 187 2.53 11.49 2.94
N ALA A 188 1.83 11.96 3.95
CA ALA A 188 0.68 11.26 4.50
C ALA A 188 -0.61 11.73 3.82
N ILE A 189 -1.48 10.79 3.43
CA ILE A 189 -2.78 11.08 2.81
C ILE A 189 -3.90 10.66 3.76
N LYS A 190 -4.91 11.52 3.92
CA LYS A 190 -6.12 11.23 4.71
C LYS A 190 -7.09 10.32 3.93
N GLY A 191 -7.99 9.67 4.66
CA GLY A 191 -9.03 8.82 4.08
C GLY A 191 -8.58 7.40 3.71
N GLY A 192 -7.35 7.02 4.09
CA GLY A 192 -6.86 5.64 3.99
C GLY A 192 -7.35 4.74 5.11
N TYR A 193 -6.54 3.75 5.49
CA TYR A 193 -6.91 2.69 6.45
C TYR A 193 -6.42 2.95 7.88
N THR A 194 -5.58 3.96 8.10
CA THR A 194 -5.09 4.26 9.44
C THR A 194 -6.23 4.68 10.39
N GLU A 195 -6.23 4.14 11.60
CA GLU A 195 -7.09 4.60 12.71
C GLU A 195 -6.43 5.75 13.50
N VAL A 196 -5.14 5.96 13.29
CA VAL A 196 -4.40 7.03 13.96
C VAL A 196 -4.65 8.35 13.21
N ASP A 197 -4.83 9.41 13.98
CA ASP A 197 -4.87 10.76 13.44
C ASP A 197 -3.62 11.02 12.57
N VAL A 198 -3.85 11.28 11.30
CA VAL A 198 -2.78 11.40 10.29
C VAL A 198 -1.76 12.47 10.67
N GLU A 199 -2.20 13.53 11.37
CA GLU A 199 -1.34 14.59 11.91
C GLU A 199 -0.31 14.06 12.93
N LYS A 200 -0.59 12.92 13.56
CA LYS A 200 0.32 12.28 14.53
C LYS A 200 1.32 11.32 13.91
N LEU A 201 1.21 10.99 12.63
CA LEU A 201 2.18 10.14 11.93
C LEU A 201 3.54 10.82 11.76
N GLY A 202 3.58 12.15 11.86
CA GLY A 202 4.80 12.95 11.76
C GLY A 202 5.41 12.93 10.37
N ALA A 203 4.60 12.87 9.32
CA ALA A 203 5.03 13.01 7.93
C ALA A 203 5.59 14.39 7.64
N ASP A 204 6.46 14.52 6.62
CA ASP A 204 6.95 15.84 6.16
C ASP A 204 5.80 16.69 5.60
N PHE A 205 4.82 16.07 4.95
CA PHE A 205 3.65 16.71 4.37
C PHE A 205 2.39 15.87 4.62
N ILE A 206 1.26 16.55 4.81
CA ILE A 206 -0.04 15.92 5.04
C ILE A 206 -1.04 16.54 4.07
N PHE A 207 -1.81 15.71 3.37
CA PHE A 207 -2.80 16.16 2.40
C PHE A 207 -4.14 15.45 2.61
N ASP A 208 -5.23 16.16 2.28
CA ASP A 208 -6.59 15.61 2.39
C ASP A 208 -6.92 14.63 1.26
N GLY A 209 -6.19 14.71 0.12
CA GLY A 209 -6.42 13.82 -1.02
C GLY A 209 -5.41 13.98 -2.14
N MET A 210 -5.57 13.18 -3.19
CA MET A 210 -4.67 13.14 -4.35
C MET A 210 -4.59 14.49 -5.08
N LYS A 211 -5.66 15.29 -5.05
CA LYS A 211 -5.67 16.62 -5.66
C LYS A 211 -4.63 17.55 -5.02
N ASP A 212 -4.51 17.52 -3.69
CA ASP A 212 -3.57 18.40 -2.99
C ASP A 212 -2.13 18.00 -3.29
N ILE A 213 -1.87 16.70 -3.50
CA ILE A 213 -0.56 16.21 -3.95
C ILE A 213 -0.22 16.75 -5.34
N ILE A 214 -1.19 16.76 -6.26
CA ILE A 214 -1.02 17.36 -7.60
C ILE A 214 -0.65 18.84 -7.47
N ASP A 215 -1.41 19.59 -6.67
CA ASP A 215 -1.20 21.04 -6.52
C ASP A 215 0.13 21.35 -5.82
N PHE A 216 0.56 20.52 -4.87
CA PHE A 216 1.88 20.62 -4.26
C PHE A 216 3.03 20.48 -5.27
N PHE A 217 2.96 19.48 -6.16
CA PHE A 217 4.02 19.27 -7.16
C PHE A 217 3.98 20.29 -8.29
N LYS A 218 2.81 20.83 -8.65
CA LYS A 218 2.72 21.97 -9.57
C LYS A 218 3.49 23.18 -9.04
N ASN A 219 3.29 23.52 -7.76
CA ASN A 219 3.92 24.68 -7.14
C ASN A 219 5.43 24.52 -6.86
N LYS A 220 5.93 23.28 -6.82
CA LYS A 220 7.39 23.01 -6.69
C LYS A 220 8.14 23.09 -8.01
N SER A 221 7.45 23.24 -9.09
CA SER A 221 8.00 23.17 -10.45
C SER A 221 8.27 24.56 -11.05
N ASP A 222 7.88 25.60 -10.35
CA ASP A 222 8.19 27.00 -10.60
C ASP A 222 9.43 27.42 -9.78
#